data_bcaff008519cf06d9b1d15b071d85248
#
_entry.id   bcaff008519cf06d9b1d15b071d85248
#
_cell.length_a   1.000
_cell.length_b   1.000
_cell.length_c   1.000
_cell.angle_alpha   90.00
_cell.angle_beta   90.00
_cell.angle_gamma   90.00
#
_symmetry.space_group_name_H-M   'P 1'
#
loop_
_entity.id
_entity.type
_entity.pdbx_description
1 polymer ?
#
loop_
_entity_poly.entity_id
_entity_poly.type
_entity_poly.pdbx_seq_one_letter_code
_entity_poly.pdbx_strand_id
1 'polypeptide(L)'
;MRFIPLMIILFGMQLAQAQATAPDAEPVQHEFIIKNFKTESGTVLPEARIVYGTYGKLNAKGDNAILLPSHYMAEMRGYGWLIGPGKALDPTKLFLVTSELFGNGRSSSPSNTPEPFHGPRFPVTTIRDNVEAVHRMLTEQLHVGHVRAVIGFSMGAQQAFQWAVSYPDYMDGIVATSGTAKTYGHGIVRLEGEIAALTADPTFNGGDYKSQPTKGIEAFSMVWAGWLFSQEWWRQELWRSNPAFGKTFDGVVEHFRTNFIPGADANNLILQMRSWEFHDVGKTAPFHGDVEAALRSIKVPVLYMPSETDLYFPITDARYEAAFIPKCTLAIIPSLWGHPAGAGVTPADGKFLNDHVAGFLAGIGRN
;
A
#
# COMPACT_ATOMS: atom_id res chain seq x y z
N MET A 1 -15.48 -9.56 43.20
CA MET A 1 -14.74 -8.82 42.18
C MET A 1 -14.25 -9.82 41.14
N ARG A 2 -14.93 -9.91 39.99
CA ARG A 2 -14.53 -10.75 38.88
C ARG A 2 -13.90 -9.85 37.82
N PHE A 3 -12.62 -10.00 37.55
CA PHE A 3 -11.91 -9.34 36.45
C PHE A 3 -12.34 -10.00 35.15
N ILE A 4 -12.94 -9.21 34.25
CA ILE A 4 -13.19 -9.57 32.87
C ILE A 4 -11.97 -9.05 32.10
N PRO A 5 -11.21 -9.90 31.36
CA PRO A 5 -10.15 -9.39 30.52
C PRO A 5 -10.77 -8.69 29.29
N LEU A 6 -10.40 -7.44 29.12
CA LEU A 6 -10.72 -6.62 27.95
C LEU A 6 -9.94 -7.19 26.75
N MET A 7 -10.64 -7.90 25.89
CA MET A 7 -10.09 -8.42 24.64
C MET A 7 -10.06 -7.26 23.63
N ILE A 8 -8.87 -6.67 23.43
CA ILE A 8 -8.65 -5.66 22.40
C ILE A 8 -8.64 -6.38 21.05
N ILE A 9 -9.73 -6.29 20.31
CA ILE A 9 -9.84 -6.78 18.94
C ILE A 9 -9.27 -5.68 18.04
N LEU A 10 -8.05 -5.88 17.57
CA LEU A 10 -7.40 -5.10 16.52
C LEU A 10 -8.06 -5.40 15.17
N PHE A 11 -8.94 -4.51 14.71
CA PHE A 11 -9.49 -4.54 13.35
C PHE A 11 -8.70 -3.60 12.46
N GLY A 12 -7.57 -4.05 11.95
CA GLY A 12 -6.97 -3.46 10.74
C GLY A 12 -7.83 -3.82 9.52
N MET A 13 -7.95 -2.93 8.54
CA MET A 13 -8.76 -3.02 7.30
C MET A 13 -9.01 -4.47 6.81
N GLN A 14 -10.03 -5.15 7.34
CA GLN A 14 -10.56 -6.39 6.80
C GLN A 14 -11.80 -6.10 5.94
N LEU A 15 -11.58 -5.48 4.78
CA LEU A 15 -12.61 -5.32 3.74
C LEU A 15 -12.79 -6.59 2.88
N ALA A 16 -12.39 -7.75 3.34
CA ALA A 16 -12.64 -9.01 2.62
C ALA A 16 -12.58 -10.21 3.55
N GLN A 17 -13.65 -10.51 4.26
CA GLN A 17 -13.86 -11.87 4.77
C GLN A 17 -15.32 -12.27 4.66
N ALA A 18 -15.65 -12.93 3.56
CA ALA A 18 -16.78 -13.85 3.47
C ALA A 18 -16.38 -15.03 2.59
N GLN A 19 -15.47 -15.88 3.11
CA GLN A 19 -15.36 -17.28 2.74
C GLN A 19 -14.50 -17.97 3.81
N ALA A 20 -15.06 -18.94 4.52
CA ALA A 20 -14.28 -19.85 5.37
C ALA A 20 -13.42 -20.73 4.46
N THR A 21 -12.22 -20.27 4.16
CA THR A 21 -11.12 -21.05 3.58
C THR A 21 -10.14 -21.35 4.70
N ALA A 22 -9.31 -22.39 4.53
CA ALA A 22 -8.28 -22.79 5.48
C ALA A 22 -7.58 -21.56 6.11
N PRO A 23 -7.12 -21.63 7.39
CA PRO A 23 -6.55 -20.47 8.06
C PRO A 23 -5.48 -19.87 7.16
N ASP A 24 -5.64 -18.58 6.85
CA ASP A 24 -4.68 -17.83 6.04
C ASP A 24 -3.31 -18.01 6.69
N ALA A 25 -2.31 -18.29 5.87
CA ALA A 25 -0.95 -18.43 6.37
C ALA A 25 -0.55 -17.13 7.08
N GLU A 26 -0.28 -17.20 8.38
CA GLU A 26 0.15 -16.03 9.15
C GLU A 26 1.62 -15.73 8.84
N PRO A 27 1.98 -14.43 8.66
CA PRO A 27 3.37 -14.06 8.48
C PRO A 27 4.15 -14.19 9.79
N VAL A 28 5.41 -14.57 9.69
CA VAL A 28 6.34 -14.38 10.79
C VAL A 28 6.80 -12.93 10.79
N GLN A 29 6.49 -12.18 11.84
CA GLN A 29 6.85 -10.77 11.98
C GLN A 29 8.31 -10.61 12.38
N HIS A 30 8.97 -9.63 11.80
CA HIS A 30 10.35 -9.23 12.04
C HIS A 30 10.49 -7.72 12.09
N GLU A 31 11.66 -7.26 12.57
CA GLU A 31 12.06 -5.86 12.54
C GLU A 31 13.49 -5.75 11.99
N PHE A 32 13.74 -4.69 11.23
CA PHE A 32 15.06 -4.30 10.77
C PHE A 32 15.31 -2.84 11.13
N ILE A 33 16.45 -2.55 11.77
CA ILE A 33 16.81 -1.20 12.22
C ILE A 33 18.00 -0.70 11.41
N ILE A 34 17.80 0.43 10.73
CA ILE A 34 18.81 1.13 9.98
C ILE A 34 19.34 2.28 10.84
N LYS A 35 20.62 2.25 11.18
CA LYS A 35 21.26 3.36 11.89
C LYS A 35 21.59 4.50 10.95
N ASN A 36 21.38 5.74 11.40
CA ASN A 36 21.66 6.98 10.67
C ASN A 36 21.03 6.99 9.26
N PHE A 37 19.78 6.62 9.17
CA PHE A 37 19.04 6.62 7.91
C PHE A 37 18.81 8.06 7.43
N LYS A 38 19.40 8.39 6.29
CA LYS A 38 19.22 9.70 5.66
C LYS A 38 18.05 9.65 4.70
N THR A 39 17.00 10.42 5.00
CA THR A 39 15.84 10.58 4.11
C THR A 39 16.21 11.43 2.89
N GLU A 40 15.39 11.36 1.85
CA GLU A 40 15.53 12.17 0.63
C GLU A 40 15.46 13.67 0.94
N SER A 41 14.73 14.09 1.98
CA SER A 41 14.70 15.48 2.47
C SER A 41 16.02 15.94 3.11
N GLY A 42 16.97 15.03 3.31
CA GLY A 42 18.28 15.31 3.93
C GLY A 42 18.30 15.13 5.46
N THR A 43 17.16 14.88 6.09
CA THR A 43 17.07 14.59 7.54
C THR A 43 17.69 13.23 7.84
N VAL A 44 18.48 13.14 8.91
CA VAL A 44 19.04 11.88 9.37
C VAL A 44 18.27 11.38 10.59
N LEU A 45 17.56 10.27 10.44
CA LEU A 45 16.97 9.55 11.56
C LEU A 45 18.07 8.70 12.23
N PRO A 46 18.31 8.86 13.55
CA PRO A 46 19.32 8.04 14.25
C PRO A 46 19.03 6.54 14.11
N GLU A 47 17.76 6.18 14.14
CA GLU A 47 17.25 4.83 13.91
C GLU A 47 16.00 4.91 13.03
N ALA A 48 16.00 4.17 11.93
CA ALA A 48 14.81 3.91 11.12
C ALA A 48 14.46 2.43 11.23
N ARG A 49 13.30 2.13 11.79
CA ARG A 49 12.78 0.78 11.97
C ARG A 49 11.83 0.43 10.84
N ILE A 50 12.06 -0.70 10.19
CA ILE A 50 11.13 -1.33 9.25
C ILE A 50 10.57 -2.58 9.90
N VAL A 51 9.24 -2.66 10.02
CA VAL A 51 8.51 -3.88 10.36
C VAL A 51 8.19 -4.62 9.07
N TYR A 52 8.37 -5.94 9.06
CA TYR A 52 8.07 -6.76 7.90
C TYR A 52 7.63 -8.16 8.31
N GLY A 53 6.95 -8.84 7.41
CA GLY A 53 6.51 -10.23 7.57
C GLY A 53 7.13 -11.14 6.54
N THR A 54 7.32 -12.42 6.88
CA THR A 54 7.77 -13.44 5.94
C THR A 54 6.82 -14.63 5.91
N TYR A 55 6.61 -15.21 4.73
CA TYR A 55 5.88 -16.46 4.53
C TYR A 55 6.76 -17.42 3.72
N GLY A 56 6.67 -18.71 4.00
CA GLY A 56 7.45 -19.71 3.30
C GLY A 56 8.94 -19.65 3.60
N LYS A 57 9.77 -20.13 2.69
CA LYS A 57 11.24 -20.18 2.86
C LYS A 57 11.97 -19.83 1.58
N LEU A 58 13.05 -19.07 1.72
CA LEU A 58 13.99 -18.83 0.63
C LEU A 58 14.67 -20.16 0.27
N ASN A 59 14.65 -20.51 -1.01
CA ASN A 59 15.30 -21.72 -1.48
C ASN A 59 16.83 -21.54 -1.61
N ALA A 60 17.54 -22.63 -1.79
CA ALA A 60 19.02 -22.61 -1.87
C ALA A 60 19.56 -21.81 -3.06
N LYS A 61 18.76 -21.60 -4.10
CA LYS A 61 19.13 -20.79 -5.27
C LYS A 61 18.86 -19.30 -5.07
N GLY A 62 18.05 -18.94 -4.08
CA GLY A 62 17.63 -17.55 -3.83
C GLY A 62 16.71 -16.95 -4.92
N ASP A 63 16.04 -17.78 -5.73
CA ASP A 63 15.29 -17.37 -6.92
C ASP A 63 13.75 -17.39 -6.74
N ASN A 64 13.26 -17.68 -5.54
CA ASN A 64 11.83 -17.78 -5.23
C ASN A 64 11.30 -16.65 -4.35
N ALA A 65 12.06 -15.59 -4.13
CA ALA A 65 11.63 -14.45 -3.31
C ALA A 65 10.66 -13.54 -4.09
N ILE A 66 9.57 -13.12 -3.43
CA ILE A 66 8.61 -12.11 -3.91
C ILE A 66 8.50 -11.03 -2.84
N LEU A 67 8.61 -9.76 -3.25
CA LEU A 67 8.38 -8.62 -2.38
C LEU A 67 6.94 -8.10 -2.55
N LEU A 68 6.26 -7.87 -1.42
CA LEU A 68 4.90 -7.36 -1.32
C LEU A 68 4.91 -6.08 -0.46
N PRO A 69 5.23 -4.91 -1.02
CA PRO A 69 5.26 -3.67 -0.26
C PRO A 69 3.84 -3.25 0.14
N SER A 70 3.65 -2.86 1.41
CA SER A 70 2.34 -2.47 1.93
C SER A 70 1.82 -1.18 1.29
N HIS A 71 0.54 -0.91 1.48
CA HIS A 71 -0.14 0.29 1.01
C HIS A 71 -0.56 1.20 2.17
N TYR A 72 -1.29 2.28 1.89
CA TYR A 72 -1.72 3.26 2.88
C TYR A 72 -2.34 2.61 4.12
N MET A 73 -1.79 2.91 5.29
CA MET A 73 -2.20 2.39 6.61
C MET A 73 -2.31 0.86 6.73
N ALA A 74 -1.80 0.12 5.73
CA ALA A 74 -1.83 -1.33 5.76
C ALA A 74 -0.69 -1.93 6.58
N GLU A 75 -0.96 -3.13 7.05
CA GLU A 75 -0.01 -4.00 7.74
C GLU A 75 0.49 -5.12 6.80
N MET A 76 1.42 -5.92 7.30
CA MET A 76 2.01 -7.06 6.60
C MET A 76 1.00 -8.11 6.09
N ARG A 77 -0.24 -8.10 6.62
CA ARG A 77 -1.34 -9.00 6.19
C ARG A 77 -2.13 -8.49 4.99
N GLY A 78 -1.83 -7.30 4.49
CA GLY A 78 -2.61 -6.64 3.42
C GLY A 78 -2.76 -7.42 2.12
N TYR A 79 -1.99 -8.50 1.91
CA TYR A 79 -2.02 -9.35 0.72
C TYR A 79 -2.63 -10.75 0.96
N GLY A 80 -3.28 -11.01 2.10
CA GLY A 80 -3.90 -12.30 2.41
C GLY A 80 -4.87 -12.81 1.33
N TRP A 81 -5.53 -11.90 0.62
CA TRP A 81 -6.42 -12.23 -0.51
C TRP A 81 -5.70 -12.95 -1.68
N LEU A 82 -4.39 -12.77 -1.86
CA LEU A 82 -3.57 -13.37 -2.92
C LEU A 82 -2.65 -14.48 -2.42
N ILE A 83 -2.43 -14.60 -1.09
CA ILE A 83 -1.53 -15.56 -0.47
C ILE A 83 -2.30 -16.82 -0.04
N GLY A 84 -1.75 -17.99 -0.33
CA GLY A 84 -2.27 -19.27 0.16
C GLY A 84 -1.98 -20.44 -0.77
N PRO A 85 -2.19 -21.67 -0.28
CA PRO A 85 -2.05 -22.87 -1.10
C PRO A 85 -2.95 -22.83 -2.34
N GLY A 86 -2.38 -23.04 -3.52
CA GLY A 86 -3.12 -22.99 -4.79
C GLY A 86 -3.45 -21.61 -5.33
N LYS A 87 -3.13 -20.53 -4.59
CA LYS A 87 -3.18 -19.16 -5.09
C LYS A 87 -1.89 -18.81 -5.83
N ALA A 88 -1.88 -17.66 -6.51
CA ALA A 88 -0.72 -17.16 -7.23
C ALA A 88 0.52 -17.03 -6.33
N LEU A 89 0.31 -16.66 -5.07
CA LEU A 89 1.37 -16.54 -4.05
C LEU A 89 1.28 -17.70 -3.05
N ASP A 90 1.71 -18.87 -3.51
CA ASP A 90 1.73 -20.09 -2.71
C ASP A 90 3.00 -20.14 -1.83
N PRO A 91 2.89 -19.99 -0.48
CA PRO A 91 4.04 -19.96 0.43
C PRO A 91 4.73 -21.32 0.58
N THR A 92 4.14 -22.41 0.05
CA THR A 92 4.82 -23.71 -0.01
C THR A 92 5.92 -23.75 -1.09
N LYS A 93 5.89 -22.81 -2.05
CA LYS A 93 6.81 -22.72 -3.18
C LYS A 93 7.62 -21.42 -3.18
N LEU A 94 7.05 -20.35 -2.65
CA LEU A 94 7.60 -18.99 -2.69
C LEU A 94 8.04 -18.54 -1.29
N PHE A 95 9.05 -17.71 -1.27
CA PHE A 95 9.42 -16.92 -0.11
C PHE A 95 8.84 -15.52 -0.28
N LEU A 96 7.79 -15.20 0.48
CA LEU A 96 7.10 -13.93 0.40
C LEU A 96 7.59 -13.00 1.50
N VAL A 97 7.93 -11.78 1.16
CA VAL A 97 8.34 -10.73 2.09
C VAL A 97 7.35 -9.58 1.97
N THR A 98 6.63 -9.29 3.05
CA THR A 98 5.71 -8.14 3.14
C THR A 98 6.38 -7.04 3.96
N SER A 99 6.59 -5.85 3.42
CA SER A 99 7.19 -4.73 4.13
C SER A 99 6.16 -3.68 4.52
N GLU A 100 6.31 -3.07 5.70
CA GLU A 100 5.44 -2.02 6.17
C GLU A 100 6.07 -0.64 5.94
N LEU A 101 5.25 0.31 5.44
CA LEU A 101 5.67 1.69 5.17
C LEU A 101 6.04 2.46 6.45
N PHE A 102 6.94 3.41 6.32
CA PHE A 102 7.07 4.48 7.31
C PHE A 102 5.72 5.19 7.50
N GLY A 103 5.43 5.58 8.73
CA GLY A 103 4.20 6.31 9.04
C GLY A 103 2.96 5.44 9.25
N ASN A 104 3.05 4.10 9.22
CA ASN A 104 1.89 3.25 9.49
C ASN A 104 1.64 2.95 10.99
N GLY A 105 2.46 3.52 11.88
CA GLY A 105 2.36 3.31 13.33
C GLY A 105 3.15 2.08 13.85
N ARG A 106 3.72 1.26 12.97
CA ARG A 106 4.52 0.06 13.32
C ARG A 106 5.98 0.20 12.90
N SER A 107 6.26 0.48 11.63
CA SER A 107 7.56 1.01 11.21
C SER A 107 7.77 2.40 11.82
N SER A 108 8.95 2.99 11.71
CA SER A 108 9.20 4.34 12.23
C SER A 108 8.13 5.31 11.74
N SER A 109 7.51 6.02 12.66
CA SER A 109 6.31 6.83 12.44
C SER A 109 6.29 8.03 13.38
N PRO A 110 5.55 9.10 13.05
CA PRO A 110 5.33 10.22 13.97
C PRO A 110 4.90 9.79 15.37
N SER A 111 4.01 8.82 15.49
CA SER A 111 3.45 8.38 16.77
C SER A 111 4.39 7.53 17.63
N ASN A 112 5.41 6.90 17.06
CA ASN A 112 6.28 5.94 17.77
C ASN A 112 7.77 6.29 17.78
N THR A 113 8.16 7.38 17.13
CA THR A 113 9.55 7.86 17.14
C THR A 113 9.75 8.83 18.30
N PRO A 114 10.86 8.72 19.07
CA PRO A 114 11.11 9.64 20.18
C PRO A 114 11.53 11.05 19.70
N GLU A 115 11.50 12.02 20.62
CA GLU A 115 12.06 13.34 20.35
C GLU A 115 13.54 13.24 19.91
N PRO A 116 13.99 14.10 19.00
CA PRO A 116 13.32 15.29 18.47
C PRO A 116 12.40 15.03 17.25
N PHE A 117 12.14 13.78 16.88
CA PHE A 117 11.37 13.40 15.69
C PHE A 117 9.95 12.90 16.00
N HIS A 118 9.42 13.20 17.19
CA HIS A 118 8.05 12.82 17.55
C HIS A 118 7.00 13.73 16.92
N GLY A 119 5.82 13.16 16.60
CA GLY A 119 4.67 13.93 16.12
C GLY A 119 4.95 14.68 14.80
N PRO A 120 4.59 15.96 14.69
CA PRO A 120 4.76 16.75 13.47
C PRO A 120 6.22 17.03 13.10
N ARG A 121 7.18 16.70 13.97
CA ARG A 121 8.62 16.84 13.73
C ARG A 121 9.24 15.65 13.01
N PHE A 122 8.47 14.57 12.82
CA PHE A 122 8.92 13.45 12.00
C PHE A 122 9.14 13.91 10.56
N PRO A 123 10.27 13.57 9.91
CA PRO A 123 10.53 14.02 8.54
C PRO A 123 9.54 13.40 7.56
N VAL A 124 9.16 14.16 6.56
CA VAL A 124 8.41 13.59 5.43
C VAL A 124 9.30 12.55 4.75
N THR A 125 8.81 11.33 4.70
CA THR A 125 9.44 10.22 3.98
C THR A 125 8.73 10.03 2.63
N THR A 126 9.51 9.76 1.58
CA THR A 126 8.99 9.51 0.24
C THR A 126 8.81 8.02 -0.03
N ILE A 127 8.19 7.68 -1.16
CA ILE A 127 8.17 6.29 -1.66
C ILE A 127 9.61 5.80 -1.93
N ARG A 128 10.54 6.68 -2.38
CA ARG A 128 11.95 6.32 -2.57
C ARG A 128 12.65 6.00 -1.26
N ASP A 129 12.37 6.75 -0.18
CA ASP A 129 12.89 6.42 1.15
C ASP A 129 12.44 5.04 1.62
N ASN A 130 11.16 4.70 1.40
CA ASN A 130 10.63 3.38 1.75
C ASN A 130 11.29 2.27 0.91
N VAL A 131 11.45 2.48 -0.39
CA VAL A 131 12.11 1.52 -1.30
C VAL A 131 13.58 1.32 -0.91
N GLU A 132 14.32 2.40 -0.59
CA GLU A 132 15.71 2.31 -0.12
C GLU A 132 15.81 1.53 1.19
N ALA A 133 14.97 1.83 2.18
CA ALA A 133 14.97 1.13 3.46
C ALA A 133 14.66 -0.36 3.31
N VAL A 134 13.70 -0.71 2.46
CA VAL A 134 13.34 -2.11 2.20
C VAL A 134 14.40 -2.82 1.36
N HIS A 135 15.07 -2.14 0.42
CA HIS A 135 16.21 -2.69 -0.31
C HIS A 135 17.34 -3.09 0.65
N ARG A 136 17.66 -2.23 1.61
CA ARG A 136 18.65 -2.54 2.65
C ARG A 136 18.20 -3.69 3.54
N MET A 137 16.94 -3.74 3.93
CA MET A 137 16.38 -4.88 4.69
C MET A 137 16.54 -6.21 3.93
N LEU A 138 16.20 -6.23 2.63
CA LEU A 138 16.33 -7.44 1.82
C LEU A 138 17.79 -7.89 1.68
N THR A 139 18.70 -6.96 1.44
CA THR A 139 20.11 -7.26 1.18
C THR A 139 20.92 -7.52 2.47
N GLU A 140 20.76 -6.67 3.48
CA GLU A 140 21.58 -6.73 4.70
C GLU A 140 21.04 -7.76 5.72
N GLN A 141 19.70 -7.89 5.85
CA GLN A 141 19.06 -8.75 6.86
C GLN A 141 18.67 -10.10 6.30
N LEU A 142 18.04 -10.13 5.13
CA LEU A 142 17.53 -11.37 4.54
C LEU A 142 18.50 -12.01 3.53
N HIS A 143 19.58 -11.31 3.16
CA HIS A 143 20.55 -11.73 2.16
C HIS A 143 19.92 -12.10 0.81
N VAL A 144 18.82 -11.42 0.47
CA VAL A 144 18.11 -11.56 -0.80
C VAL A 144 18.69 -10.54 -1.78
N GLY A 145 19.52 -10.99 -2.70
CA GLY A 145 20.17 -10.12 -3.71
C GLY A 145 19.34 -9.92 -4.97
N HIS A 146 18.19 -10.61 -5.10
CA HIS A 146 17.28 -10.50 -6.23
C HIS A 146 15.89 -11.04 -5.84
N VAL A 147 14.83 -10.44 -6.36
CA VAL A 147 13.47 -10.95 -6.19
C VAL A 147 12.88 -11.34 -7.55
N ARG A 148 12.07 -12.39 -7.56
CA ARG A 148 11.36 -12.82 -8.76
C ARG A 148 10.34 -11.76 -9.21
N ALA A 149 9.66 -11.13 -8.27
CA ALA A 149 8.77 -10.01 -8.58
C ALA A 149 8.61 -9.08 -7.39
N VAL A 150 8.26 -7.81 -7.70
CA VAL A 150 7.65 -6.88 -6.75
C VAL A 150 6.18 -6.74 -7.13
N ILE A 151 5.27 -7.09 -6.20
CA ILE A 151 3.82 -7.07 -6.45
C ILE A 151 3.17 -6.11 -5.48
N GLY A 152 2.56 -5.06 -5.98
CA GLY A 152 1.99 -4.00 -5.17
C GLY A 152 0.57 -3.63 -5.53
N PHE A 153 -0.22 -3.30 -4.50
CA PHE A 153 -1.54 -2.69 -4.58
C PHE A 153 -1.47 -1.24 -4.07
N SER A 154 -2.15 -0.28 -4.74
CA SER A 154 -2.27 1.10 -4.27
C SER A 154 -0.89 1.77 -4.11
N MET A 155 -0.55 2.32 -2.94
CA MET A 155 0.81 2.80 -2.65
C MET A 155 1.87 1.69 -2.76
N GLY A 156 1.49 0.41 -2.61
CA GLY A 156 2.38 -0.72 -2.91
C GLY A 156 2.69 -0.82 -4.40
N ALA A 157 1.73 -0.49 -5.27
CA ALA A 157 1.97 -0.40 -6.72
C ALA A 157 2.89 0.78 -7.07
N GLN A 158 2.74 1.93 -6.40
CA GLN A 158 3.68 3.05 -6.52
C GLN A 158 5.10 2.60 -6.15
N GLN A 159 5.24 1.82 -5.08
CA GLN A 159 6.53 1.24 -4.72
C GLN A 159 7.04 0.27 -5.79
N ALA A 160 6.18 -0.58 -6.38
CA ALA A 160 6.61 -1.51 -7.44
C ALA A 160 7.19 -0.77 -8.65
N PHE A 161 6.56 0.32 -9.10
CA PHE A 161 7.14 1.18 -10.15
C PHE A 161 8.46 1.82 -9.70
N GLN A 162 8.52 2.31 -8.46
CA GLN A 162 9.74 2.91 -7.93
C GLN A 162 10.88 1.88 -7.84
N TRP A 163 10.60 0.63 -7.46
CA TRP A 163 11.57 -0.45 -7.48
C TRP A 163 12.14 -0.68 -8.88
N ALA A 164 11.28 -0.78 -9.90
CA ALA A 164 11.69 -1.02 -11.27
C ALA A 164 12.57 0.12 -11.85
N VAL A 165 12.37 1.35 -11.37
CA VAL A 165 13.16 2.52 -11.79
C VAL A 165 14.44 2.66 -10.97
N SER A 166 14.40 2.46 -9.63
CA SER A 166 15.57 2.63 -8.76
C SER A 166 16.54 1.45 -8.83
N TYR A 167 16.03 0.24 -9.02
CA TYR A 167 16.79 -1.02 -8.99
C TYR A 167 16.45 -1.92 -10.18
N PRO A 168 16.70 -1.47 -11.43
CA PRO A 168 16.19 -2.10 -12.66
C PRO A 168 16.67 -3.53 -12.90
N ASP A 169 17.72 -3.98 -12.21
CA ASP A 169 18.30 -5.32 -12.34
C ASP A 169 18.04 -6.20 -11.11
N TYR A 170 17.24 -5.71 -10.14
CA TYR A 170 16.98 -6.40 -8.86
C TYR A 170 15.79 -7.37 -8.91
N MET A 171 14.99 -7.35 -9.98
CA MET A 171 13.79 -8.19 -10.12
C MET A 171 13.61 -8.71 -11.53
N ASP A 172 12.82 -9.80 -11.69
CA ASP A 172 12.44 -10.33 -13.02
C ASP A 172 11.17 -9.67 -13.57
N GLY A 173 10.34 -9.03 -12.74
CA GLY A 173 9.14 -8.31 -13.16
C GLY A 173 8.43 -7.59 -12.03
N ILE A 174 7.46 -6.74 -12.37
CA ILE A 174 6.58 -6.08 -11.41
C ILE A 174 5.10 -6.30 -11.74
N VAL A 175 4.28 -6.34 -10.70
CA VAL A 175 2.81 -6.28 -10.81
C VAL A 175 2.33 -5.06 -10.03
N ALA A 176 1.58 -4.19 -10.69
CA ALA A 176 1.03 -2.98 -10.12
C ALA A 176 -0.51 -2.99 -10.24
N THR A 177 -1.23 -3.13 -9.11
CA THR A 177 -2.69 -3.10 -9.11
C THR A 177 -3.20 -1.81 -8.48
N SER A 178 -4.13 -1.13 -9.14
CA SER A 178 -4.78 0.12 -8.69
C SER A 178 -3.78 1.14 -8.10
N GLY A 179 -2.74 1.48 -8.86
CA GLY A 179 -1.73 2.48 -8.50
C GLY A 179 -0.97 2.96 -9.72
N THR A 180 -0.30 4.10 -9.64
CA THR A 180 0.41 4.78 -10.74
C THR A 180 1.88 5.03 -10.41
N ALA A 181 2.70 5.24 -11.43
CA ALA A 181 4.11 5.57 -11.29
C ALA A 181 4.33 7.03 -10.81
N LYS A 182 3.28 7.85 -10.87
CA LYS A 182 3.26 9.23 -10.40
C LYS A 182 1.89 9.57 -9.84
N THR A 183 1.84 10.39 -8.80
CA THR A 183 0.59 11.02 -8.33
C THR A 183 0.33 12.28 -9.14
N TYR A 184 -0.74 12.25 -9.94
CA TYR A 184 -1.14 13.38 -10.79
C TYR A 184 -2.01 14.40 -10.04
N GLY A 185 -2.24 15.57 -10.64
CA GLY A 185 -2.91 16.70 -10.01
C GLY A 185 -4.27 16.37 -9.38
N HIS A 186 -5.08 15.49 -10.01
CA HIS A 186 -6.34 15.01 -9.43
C HIS A 186 -6.13 14.31 -8.08
N GLY A 187 -5.17 13.38 -8.01
CA GLY A 187 -4.81 12.69 -6.76
C GLY A 187 -4.26 13.65 -5.71
N ILE A 188 -3.41 14.62 -6.12
CA ILE A 188 -2.85 15.64 -5.22
C ILE A 188 -3.97 16.47 -4.57
N VAL A 189 -4.89 17.02 -5.38
CA VAL A 189 -6.00 17.85 -4.86
C VAL A 189 -6.91 17.08 -3.92
N ARG A 190 -7.15 15.78 -4.21
CA ARG A 190 -7.91 14.91 -3.33
C ARG A 190 -7.22 14.75 -1.97
N LEU A 191 -5.91 14.41 -1.97
CA LEU A 191 -5.13 14.23 -0.73
C LEU A 191 -5.05 15.52 0.08
N GLU A 192 -4.88 16.68 -0.57
CA GLU A 192 -4.92 17.98 0.10
C GLU A 192 -6.29 18.27 0.72
N GLY A 193 -7.38 17.87 0.07
CA GLY A 193 -8.74 17.98 0.63
C GLY A 193 -8.93 17.12 1.88
N GLU A 194 -8.38 15.91 1.89
CA GLU A 194 -8.41 15.00 3.03
C GLU A 194 -7.56 15.53 4.20
N ILE A 195 -6.36 16.06 3.92
CA ILE A 195 -5.50 16.69 4.93
C ILE A 195 -6.18 17.95 5.49
N ALA A 196 -6.76 18.79 4.64
CA ALA A 196 -7.47 19.98 5.07
C ALA A 196 -8.65 19.65 6.00
N ALA A 197 -9.44 18.61 5.65
CA ALA A 197 -10.55 18.16 6.50
C ALA A 197 -10.07 17.68 7.88
N LEU A 198 -8.98 16.90 7.93
CA LEU A 198 -8.40 16.41 9.18
C LEU A 198 -7.85 17.56 10.04
N THR A 199 -7.10 18.46 9.43
CA THR A 199 -6.39 19.55 10.14
C THR A 199 -7.30 20.71 10.55
N ALA A 200 -8.55 20.76 10.04
CA ALA A 200 -9.56 21.75 10.45
C ALA A 200 -10.05 21.55 11.89
N ASP A 201 -9.83 20.38 12.49
CA ASP A 201 -10.14 20.17 13.92
C ASP A 201 -9.18 20.99 14.80
N PRO A 202 -9.67 21.91 15.65
CA PRO A 202 -8.80 22.68 16.56
C PRO A 202 -7.95 21.81 17.48
N THR A 203 -8.39 20.58 17.80
CA THR A 203 -7.64 19.61 18.61
C THR A 203 -6.34 19.17 17.93
N PHE A 204 -6.26 19.25 16.59
CA PHE A 204 -5.06 18.91 15.83
C PHE A 204 -3.85 19.75 16.22
N ASN A 205 -4.06 21.03 16.54
CA ASN A 205 -3.04 21.93 17.07
C ASN A 205 -1.69 21.87 16.33
N GLY A 206 -1.72 21.93 14.99
CA GLY A 206 -0.51 21.84 14.18
C GLY A 206 0.23 20.49 14.26
N GLY A 207 -0.43 19.45 14.75
CA GLY A 207 0.14 18.11 14.97
C GLY A 207 0.65 17.86 16.39
N ASP A 208 0.73 18.87 17.25
CA ASP A 208 1.13 18.74 18.67
C ASP A 208 -0.11 18.51 19.59
N TYR A 209 -0.98 17.58 19.20
CA TYR A 209 -2.18 17.25 19.98
C TYR A 209 -1.84 16.36 21.19
N LYS A 210 -2.63 16.53 22.27
CA LYS A 210 -2.58 15.68 23.48
C LYS A 210 -3.54 14.49 23.41
N SER A 211 -4.57 14.59 22.58
CA SER A 211 -5.53 13.55 22.24
C SER A 211 -5.81 13.63 20.76
N GLN A 212 -6.15 12.50 20.13
CA GLN A 212 -6.43 12.47 18.71
C GLN A 212 -7.52 13.48 18.30
N PRO A 213 -7.36 14.20 17.17
CA PRO A 213 -8.36 15.11 16.64
C PRO A 213 -9.51 14.33 16.01
N THR A 214 -10.37 13.76 16.85
CA THR A 214 -11.40 12.79 16.43
C THR A 214 -12.35 13.36 15.38
N LYS A 215 -12.79 14.62 15.54
CA LYS A 215 -13.67 15.26 14.54
C LYS A 215 -12.97 15.46 13.20
N GLY A 216 -11.67 15.76 13.23
CA GLY A 216 -10.85 15.87 12.02
C GLY A 216 -10.70 14.51 11.33
N ILE A 217 -10.46 13.43 12.09
CA ILE A 217 -10.40 12.06 11.55
C ILE A 217 -11.75 11.64 10.97
N GLU A 218 -12.87 11.97 11.63
CA GLU A 218 -14.21 11.72 11.10
C GLU A 218 -14.44 12.48 9.78
N ALA A 219 -14.08 13.76 9.72
CA ALA A 219 -14.19 14.57 8.50
C ALA A 219 -13.32 14.02 7.36
N PHE A 220 -12.07 13.66 7.64
CA PHE A 220 -11.18 12.96 6.72
C PHE A 220 -11.84 11.69 6.18
N SER A 221 -12.39 10.83 7.06
CA SER A 221 -13.03 9.57 6.68
C SER A 221 -14.22 9.78 5.75
N MET A 222 -14.97 10.86 5.94
CA MET A 222 -16.10 11.21 5.08
C MET A 222 -15.66 11.69 3.68
N VAL A 223 -14.59 12.48 3.60
CA VAL A 223 -13.99 12.84 2.28
C VAL A 223 -13.49 11.59 1.59
N TRP A 224 -12.80 10.71 2.32
CA TRP A 224 -12.29 9.43 1.83
C TRP A 224 -13.38 8.53 1.26
N ALA A 225 -14.52 8.44 1.95
CA ALA A 225 -15.67 7.61 1.54
C ALA A 225 -16.17 7.94 0.13
N GLY A 226 -16.15 9.22 -0.25
CA GLY A 226 -16.58 9.66 -1.58
C GLY A 226 -15.68 9.22 -2.73
N TRP A 227 -14.44 8.79 -2.44
CA TRP A 227 -13.43 8.44 -3.44
C TRP A 227 -13.06 6.94 -3.46
N LEU A 228 -13.31 6.20 -2.37
CA LEU A 228 -12.91 4.79 -2.24
C LEU A 228 -13.63 3.89 -3.24
N PHE A 229 -14.93 4.08 -3.40
CA PHE A 229 -15.79 3.32 -4.29
C PHE A 229 -16.24 4.14 -5.48
N SER A 230 -16.63 3.46 -6.57
CA SER A 230 -17.13 4.14 -7.76
C SER A 230 -18.49 4.80 -7.52
N GLN A 231 -18.84 5.77 -8.37
CA GLN A 231 -20.16 6.38 -8.38
C GLN A 231 -21.28 5.33 -8.61
N GLU A 232 -21.03 4.34 -9.46
CA GLU A 232 -21.94 3.24 -9.73
C GLU A 232 -22.16 2.34 -8.49
N TRP A 233 -21.11 2.12 -7.70
CA TRP A 233 -21.21 1.38 -6.44
C TRP A 233 -22.23 2.03 -5.49
N TRP A 234 -22.17 3.36 -5.36
CA TRP A 234 -23.11 4.13 -4.56
C TRP A 234 -24.52 4.09 -5.15
N ARG A 235 -24.67 4.33 -6.46
CA ARG A 235 -25.95 4.38 -7.15
C ARG A 235 -26.68 3.04 -7.15
N GLN A 236 -25.95 1.93 -7.31
CA GLN A 236 -26.51 0.57 -7.31
C GLN A 236 -26.60 -0.04 -5.91
N GLU A 237 -26.24 0.74 -4.87
CA GLU A 237 -26.27 0.30 -3.46
C GLU A 237 -25.49 -1.01 -3.21
N LEU A 238 -24.35 -1.21 -3.90
CA LEU A 238 -23.55 -2.44 -3.78
C LEU A 238 -23.02 -2.66 -2.35
N TRP A 239 -23.01 -1.64 -1.51
CA TRP A 239 -22.72 -1.72 -0.07
C TRP A 239 -23.66 -2.70 0.67
N ARG A 240 -24.89 -2.93 0.18
CA ARG A 240 -25.83 -3.89 0.78
C ARG A 240 -25.31 -5.33 0.77
N SER A 241 -24.37 -5.65 -0.11
CA SER A 241 -23.74 -6.97 -0.18
C SER A 241 -22.69 -7.22 0.88
N ASN A 242 -22.22 -6.16 1.56
CA ASN A 242 -21.21 -6.26 2.62
C ASN A 242 -21.81 -5.98 4.01
N PRO A 243 -21.91 -6.99 4.88
CA PRO A 243 -22.49 -6.83 6.21
C PRO A 243 -21.83 -5.76 7.09
N ALA A 244 -20.56 -5.44 6.85
CA ALA A 244 -19.81 -4.42 7.62
C ALA A 244 -20.40 -3.02 7.45
N PHE A 245 -21.05 -2.72 6.33
CA PHE A 245 -21.65 -1.40 6.06
C PHE A 245 -23.08 -1.25 6.61
N GLY A 246 -23.63 -2.29 7.24
CA GLY A 246 -25.03 -2.26 7.67
C GLY A 246 -26.03 -2.44 6.51
N LYS A 247 -27.33 -2.19 6.79
CA LYS A 247 -28.43 -2.45 5.82
C LYS A 247 -29.04 -1.17 5.25
N THR A 248 -28.62 0.00 5.72
CA THR A 248 -29.19 1.31 5.35
C THR A 248 -28.08 2.25 4.90
N PHE A 249 -28.43 3.25 4.10
CA PHE A 249 -27.48 4.29 3.69
C PHE A 249 -26.88 5.02 4.89
N ASP A 250 -27.69 5.35 5.91
CA ASP A 250 -27.20 5.97 7.15
C ASP A 250 -26.18 5.06 7.86
N GLY A 251 -26.39 3.75 7.84
CA GLY A 251 -25.43 2.78 8.38
C GLY A 251 -24.09 2.80 7.67
N VAL A 252 -24.10 2.93 6.33
CA VAL A 252 -22.87 3.09 5.55
C VAL A 252 -22.14 4.37 5.91
N VAL A 253 -22.86 5.48 5.96
CA VAL A 253 -22.31 6.80 6.33
C VAL A 253 -21.69 6.75 7.74
N GLU A 254 -22.40 6.14 8.68
CA GLU A 254 -21.92 6.01 10.07
C GLU A 254 -20.68 5.10 10.14
N HIS A 255 -20.66 4.01 9.37
CA HIS A 255 -19.47 3.13 9.30
C HIS A 255 -18.22 3.91 8.84
N PHE A 256 -18.33 4.72 7.79
CA PHE A 256 -17.20 5.54 7.35
C PHE A 256 -16.82 6.59 8.39
N ARG A 257 -17.80 7.22 9.02
CA ARG A 257 -17.53 8.26 10.00
C ARG A 257 -16.77 7.74 11.22
N THR A 258 -17.15 6.58 11.76
CA THR A 258 -16.71 6.14 13.09
C THR A 258 -15.84 4.89 13.11
N ASN A 259 -15.91 4.05 12.06
CA ASN A 259 -15.28 2.74 12.07
C ASN A 259 -14.30 2.51 10.91
N PHE A 260 -14.09 3.51 10.05
CA PHE A 260 -13.27 3.32 8.85
C PHE A 260 -11.78 3.14 9.18
N ILE A 261 -11.25 3.94 10.11
CA ILE A 261 -9.85 3.84 10.55
C ILE A 261 -9.77 3.94 12.07
N PRO A 262 -10.27 2.94 12.80
CA PRO A 262 -10.30 2.99 14.25
C PRO A 262 -8.88 3.03 14.82
N GLY A 263 -8.64 3.95 15.77
CA GLY A 263 -7.36 4.09 16.46
C GLY A 263 -6.23 4.70 15.61
N ALA A 264 -6.53 5.29 14.46
CA ALA A 264 -5.56 5.97 13.64
C ALA A 264 -4.94 7.18 14.36
N ASP A 265 -3.64 7.39 14.14
CA ASP A 265 -2.93 8.60 14.56
C ASP A 265 -2.93 9.62 13.42
N ALA A 266 -3.35 10.85 13.71
CA ALA A 266 -3.52 11.89 12.68
C ALA A 266 -2.22 12.25 11.96
N ASN A 267 -1.09 12.32 12.68
CA ASN A 267 0.21 12.60 12.04
C ASN A 267 0.68 11.43 11.16
N ASN A 268 0.37 10.20 11.55
CA ASN A 268 0.67 9.02 10.73
C ASN A 268 -0.13 9.04 9.43
N LEU A 269 -1.44 9.35 9.50
CA LEU A 269 -2.29 9.50 8.32
C LEU A 269 -1.72 10.55 7.36
N ILE A 270 -1.37 11.73 7.88
CA ILE A 270 -0.84 12.84 7.08
C ILE A 270 0.51 12.46 6.46
N LEU A 271 1.43 11.85 7.23
CA LEU A 271 2.73 11.46 6.69
C LEU A 271 2.61 10.54 5.49
N GLN A 272 1.75 9.52 5.58
CA GLN A 272 1.56 8.60 4.45
C GLN A 272 0.83 9.25 3.28
N MET A 273 -0.13 10.18 3.53
CA MET A 273 -0.72 10.98 2.46
C MET A 273 0.34 11.83 1.74
N ARG A 274 1.27 12.45 2.47
CA ARG A 274 2.39 13.20 1.88
C ARG A 274 3.35 12.30 1.09
N SER A 275 3.64 11.09 1.59
CA SER A 275 4.45 10.10 0.85
C SER A 275 3.79 9.72 -0.48
N TRP A 276 2.46 9.55 -0.47
CA TRP A 276 1.66 9.28 -1.67
C TRP A 276 1.65 10.46 -2.63
N GLU A 277 1.35 11.65 -2.12
CA GLU A 277 1.24 12.88 -2.90
C GLU A 277 2.54 13.21 -3.67
N PHE A 278 3.68 13.04 -3.00
CA PHE A 278 4.99 13.39 -3.59
C PHE A 278 5.56 12.31 -4.50
N HIS A 279 4.87 11.18 -4.65
CA HIS A 279 5.35 10.10 -5.50
C HIS A 279 5.43 10.51 -6.97
N ASP A 280 6.61 10.36 -7.54
CA ASP A 280 6.91 10.57 -8.95
C ASP A 280 8.22 9.84 -9.28
N VAL A 281 8.15 8.75 -10.06
CA VAL A 281 9.36 8.01 -10.49
C VAL A 281 10.29 8.86 -11.34
N GLY A 282 9.77 9.88 -12.02
CA GLY A 282 10.56 10.83 -12.81
C GLY A 282 11.52 11.67 -11.95
N LYS A 283 11.24 11.84 -10.65
CA LYS A 283 12.16 12.52 -9.72
C LYS A 283 13.36 11.67 -9.33
N THR A 284 13.40 10.39 -9.70
CA THR A 284 14.58 9.54 -9.50
C THR A 284 15.72 9.99 -10.43
N ALA A 285 16.94 10.12 -9.90
CA ALA A 285 18.10 10.41 -10.75
C ALA A 285 18.32 9.23 -11.74
N PRO A 286 18.63 9.48 -13.01
CA PRO A 286 18.98 10.76 -13.65
C PRO A 286 17.84 11.49 -14.37
N PHE A 287 16.57 11.15 -14.10
CA PHE A 287 15.44 11.59 -14.93
C PHE A 287 14.98 13.04 -14.69
N HIS A 288 15.39 13.69 -13.59
CA HIS A 288 15.17 15.12 -13.31
C HIS A 288 13.71 15.60 -13.45
N GLY A 289 12.73 14.75 -13.11
CA GLY A 289 11.29 15.06 -13.19
C GLY A 289 10.60 14.56 -14.48
N ASP A 290 11.35 13.95 -15.39
CA ASP A 290 10.79 13.35 -16.61
C ASP A 290 10.26 11.95 -16.33
N VAL A 291 8.94 11.87 -16.06
CA VAL A 291 8.26 10.60 -15.77
C VAL A 291 8.25 9.67 -16.98
N GLU A 292 8.14 10.20 -18.21
CA GLU A 292 8.12 9.39 -19.42
C GLU A 292 9.48 8.71 -19.65
N ALA A 293 10.58 9.46 -19.47
CA ALA A 293 11.93 8.89 -19.55
C ALA A 293 12.16 7.80 -18.48
N ALA A 294 11.66 8.02 -17.25
CA ALA A 294 11.73 7.03 -16.19
C ALA A 294 10.95 5.76 -16.54
N LEU A 295 9.73 5.89 -17.08
CA LEU A 295 8.92 4.75 -17.51
C LEU A 295 9.56 3.97 -18.67
N ARG A 296 10.14 4.68 -19.65
CA ARG A 296 10.88 4.04 -20.76
C ARG A 296 12.14 3.30 -20.29
N SER A 297 12.69 3.65 -19.13
CA SER A 297 13.87 2.98 -18.57
C SER A 297 13.58 1.64 -17.91
N ILE A 298 12.30 1.30 -17.66
CA ILE A 298 11.92 0.03 -17.04
C ILE A 298 12.29 -1.13 -17.96
N LYS A 299 13.18 -2.00 -17.49
CA LYS A 299 13.75 -3.11 -18.27
C LYS A 299 12.91 -4.38 -18.22
N VAL A 300 12.22 -4.58 -17.10
CA VAL A 300 11.51 -5.82 -16.78
C VAL A 300 10.07 -5.80 -17.29
N PRO A 301 9.43 -6.96 -17.49
CA PRO A 301 8.00 -7.05 -17.74
C PRO A 301 7.19 -6.41 -16.63
N VAL A 302 6.12 -5.70 -17.01
CA VAL A 302 5.17 -5.05 -16.11
C VAL A 302 3.78 -5.60 -16.38
N LEU A 303 3.14 -6.18 -15.36
CA LEU A 303 1.71 -6.44 -15.36
C LEU A 303 1.01 -5.28 -14.65
N TYR A 304 0.36 -4.41 -15.41
CA TYR A 304 -0.33 -3.24 -14.91
C TYR A 304 -1.84 -3.48 -14.87
N MET A 305 -2.43 -3.48 -13.67
CA MET A 305 -3.82 -3.88 -13.44
C MET A 305 -4.62 -2.77 -12.74
N PRO A 306 -4.98 -1.67 -13.45
CA PRO A 306 -5.87 -0.65 -12.89
C PRO A 306 -7.30 -1.17 -12.78
N SER A 307 -8.05 -0.72 -11.78
CA SER A 307 -9.51 -0.91 -11.74
C SER A 307 -10.19 0.10 -12.69
N GLU A 308 -11.16 -0.38 -13.46
CA GLU A 308 -11.87 0.44 -14.46
C GLU A 308 -12.54 1.68 -13.85
N THR A 309 -12.98 1.58 -12.61
CA THR A 309 -13.75 2.61 -11.91
C THR A 309 -13.02 3.22 -10.72
N ASP A 310 -11.71 3.06 -10.64
CA ASP A 310 -10.88 3.63 -9.57
C ASP A 310 -10.87 5.17 -9.65
N LEU A 311 -11.22 5.82 -8.55
CA LEU A 311 -11.21 7.28 -8.44
C LEU A 311 -9.93 7.81 -7.79
N TYR A 312 -9.12 6.95 -7.16
CA TYR A 312 -7.81 7.33 -6.61
C TYR A 312 -6.74 7.36 -7.68
N PHE A 313 -6.72 6.32 -8.51
CA PHE A 313 -5.80 6.12 -9.62
C PHE A 313 -6.60 5.91 -10.90
N PRO A 314 -7.06 6.99 -11.54
CA PRO A 314 -7.92 6.89 -12.71
C PRO A 314 -7.30 6.08 -13.84
N ILE A 315 -8.11 5.29 -14.50
CA ILE A 315 -7.68 4.45 -15.63
C ILE A 315 -7.00 5.25 -16.77
N THR A 316 -7.35 6.53 -16.90
CA THR A 316 -6.73 7.44 -17.87
C THR A 316 -5.25 7.63 -17.62
N ASP A 317 -4.85 7.75 -16.35
CA ASP A 317 -3.45 7.88 -15.96
C ASP A 317 -2.69 6.57 -16.21
N ALA A 318 -3.30 5.43 -15.87
CA ALA A 318 -2.71 4.12 -16.15
C ALA A 318 -2.51 3.86 -17.65
N ARG A 319 -3.47 4.25 -18.49
CA ARG A 319 -3.35 4.14 -19.95
C ARG A 319 -2.24 5.05 -20.50
N TYR A 320 -2.12 6.25 -19.95
CA TYR A 320 -1.04 7.17 -20.31
C TYR A 320 0.33 6.59 -19.96
N GLU A 321 0.53 6.13 -18.72
CA GLU A 321 1.79 5.56 -18.26
C GLU A 321 2.17 4.28 -19.01
N ALA A 322 1.21 3.38 -19.25
CA ALA A 322 1.42 2.11 -19.95
C ALA A 322 1.99 2.30 -21.36
N ALA A 323 1.67 3.43 -22.02
CA ALA A 323 2.17 3.73 -23.37
C ALA A 323 3.69 3.98 -23.42
N PHE A 324 4.33 4.28 -22.29
CA PHE A 324 5.76 4.53 -22.21
C PHE A 324 6.57 3.34 -21.70
N ILE A 325 5.92 2.31 -21.14
CA ILE A 325 6.59 1.15 -20.54
C ILE A 325 6.86 0.10 -21.64
N PRO A 326 8.12 -0.24 -21.94
CA PRO A 326 8.45 -1.08 -23.11
C PRO A 326 7.82 -2.48 -23.12
N LYS A 327 7.66 -3.09 -21.93
CA LYS A 327 7.14 -4.46 -21.77
C LYS A 327 5.94 -4.47 -20.85
N CYS A 328 4.92 -3.65 -21.15
CA CYS A 328 3.71 -3.51 -20.34
C CYS A 328 2.59 -4.42 -20.88
N THR A 329 2.00 -5.20 -19.98
CA THR A 329 0.70 -5.84 -20.18
C THR A 329 -0.32 -5.09 -19.33
N LEU A 330 -1.20 -4.32 -19.98
CA LEU A 330 -2.28 -3.60 -19.32
C LEU A 330 -3.52 -4.51 -19.23
N ALA A 331 -3.87 -4.96 -18.02
CA ALA A 331 -5.02 -5.82 -17.75
C ALA A 331 -6.02 -5.10 -16.83
N ILE A 332 -7.03 -4.46 -17.42
CA ILE A 332 -8.00 -3.65 -16.70
C ILE A 332 -8.95 -4.54 -15.91
N ILE A 333 -9.10 -4.29 -14.60
CA ILE A 333 -10.03 -5.02 -13.72
C ILE A 333 -11.44 -4.50 -13.99
N PRO A 334 -12.37 -5.32 -14.53
CA PRO A 334 -13.72 -4.90 -14.92
C PRO A 334 -14.66 -4.91 -13.71
N SER A 335 -14.49 -3.93 -12.81
CA SER A 335 -15.18 -3.91 -11.52
C SER A 335 -15.83 -2.56 -11.25
N LEU A 336 -17.00 -2.58 -10.62
CA LEU A 336 -17.67 -1.38 -10.11
C LEU A 336 -17.23 -1.00 -8.69
N TRP A 337 -16.33 -1.77 -8.08
CA TRP A 337 -15.92 -1.58 -6.69
C TRP A 337 -14.83 -0.52 -6.50
N GLY A 338 -14.48 0.22 -7.55
CA GLY A 338 -13.51 1.30 -7.47
C GLY A 338 -12.12 0.82 -7.07
N HIS A 339 -11.48 1.54 -6.16
CA HIS A 339 -10.13 1.25 -5.70
C HIS A 339 -9.96 -0.15 -5.07
N PRO A 340 -10.84 -0.64 -4.18
CA PRO A 340 -10.71 -1.96 -3.55
C PRO A 340 -10.72 -3.15 -4.52
N ALA A 341 -11.20 -2.97 -5.75
CA ALA A 341 -11.13 -4.02 -6.77
C ALA A 341 -9.69 -4.51 -7.01
N GLY A 342 -8.69 -3.60 -6.91
CA GLY A 342 -7.27 -3.92 -7.02
C GLY A 342 -6.71 -4.78 -5.88
N ALA A 343 -7.51 -4.98 -4.80
CA ALA A 343 -7.21 -5.87 -3.68
C ALA A 343 -8.16 -7.08 -3.62
N GLY A 344 -8.87 -7.38 -4.72
CA GLY A 344 -9.71 -8.58 -4.79
C GLY A 344 -10.92 -8.55 -3.87
N VAL A 345 -11.57 -7.38 -3.71
CA VAL A 345 -12.68 -7.18 -2.77
C VAL A 345 -13.89 -8.06 -3.04
N THR A 346 -14.10 -8.49 -4.27
CA THR A 346 -15.13 -9.49 -4.62
C THR A 346 -14.47 -10.80 -5.06
N PRO A 347 -15.18 -11.94 -5.00
CA PRO A 347 -14.66 -13.20 -5.53
C PRO A 347 -14.26 -13.12 -7.02
N ALA A 348 -14.98 -12.32 -7.82
CA ALA A 348 -14.67 -12.12 -9.24
C ALA A 348 -13.36 -11.33 -9.40
N ASP A 349 -13.18 -10.24 -8.64
CA ASP A 349 -11.95 -9.45 -8.64
C ASP A 349 -10.76 -10.29 -8.18
N GLY A 350 -10.93 -11.03 -7.06
CA GLY A 350 -9.91 -11.93 -6.53
C GLY A 350 -9.47 -12.98 -7.53
N LYS A 351 -10.44 -13.60 -8.25
CA LYS A 351 -10.14 -14.58 -9.30
C LYS A 351 -9.38 -13.93 -10.47
N PHE A 352 -9.86 -12.77 -10.94
CA PHE A 352 -9.24 -12.05 -12.05
C PHE A 352 -7.78 -11.71 -11.73
N LEU A 353 -7.53 -11.15 -10.56
CA LEU A 353 -6.18 -10.81 -10.09
C LEU A 353 -5.30 -12.07 -9.95
N ASN A 354 -5.81 -13.11 -9.29
CA ASN A 354 -5.06 -14.34 -9.08
C ASN A 354 -4.62 -14.98 -10.39
N ASP A 355 -5.53 -15.10 -11.37
CA ASP A 355 -5.24 -15.75 -12.65
C ASP A 355 -4.18 -14.96 -13.44
N HIS A 356 -4.29 -13.63 -13.49
CA HIS A 356 -3.32 -12.78 -14.18
C HIS A 356 -1.94 -12.79 -13.50
N VAL A 357 -1.89 -12.71 -12.17
CA VAL A 357 -0.64 -12.77 -11.41
C VAL A 357 0.02 -14.14 -11.56
N ALA A 358 -0.75 -15.24 -11.47
CA ALA A 358 -0.22 -16.59 -11.67
C ALA A 358 0.36 -16.76 -13.08
N GLY A 359 -0.37 -16.32 -14.11
CA GLY A 359 0.08 -16.36 -15.50
C GLY A 359 1.35 -15.53 -15.72
N PHE A 360 1.40 -14.34 -15.16
CA PHE A 360 2.57 -13.46 -15.22
C PHE A 360 3.80 -14.10 -14.57
N LEU A 361 3.65 -14.61 -13.35
CA LEU A 361 4.73 -15.28 -12.63
C LEU A 361 5.23 -16.53 -13.36
N ALA A 362 4.36 -17.26 -14.07
CA ALA A 362 4.77 -18.40 -14.89
C ALA A 362 5.59 -17.98 -16.14
N GLY A 363 5.36 -16.75 -16.63
CA GLY A 363 6.02 -16.24 -17.84
C GLY A 363 7.34 -15.48 -17.59
N ILE A 364 7.65 -15.13 -16.34
CA ILE A 364 8.90 -14.44 -15.98
C ILE A 364 9.84 -15.38 -15.22
N GLY A 365 11.13 -15.14 -15.33
CA GLY A 365 12.19 -15.88 -14.63
C GLY A 365 13.51 -15.74 -15.35
N ARG A 366 14.61 -15.99 -14.65
CA ARG A 366 15.93 -16.09 -15.27
C ARG A 366 15.99 -17.36 -16.11
N ASN A 367 16.23 -17.22 -17.42
CA ASN A 367 16.61 -18.34 -18.30
C ASN A 367 17.96 -18.90 -17.89
#